data_9cbfbcb6c112136e00fec1804c4382df
#
_entry.id   9cbfbcb6c112136e00fec1804c4382df
#
_cell.length_a   1.000
_cell.length_b   1.000
_cell.length_c   1.000
_cell.angle_alpha   90.00
_cell.angle_beta   90.00
_cell.angle_gamma   90.00
#
_symmetry.space_group_name_H-M   'P 1'
#
loop_
_entity.id
_entity.type
_entity.pdbx_description
1 polymer ?
#
loop_
_entity_poly.entity_id
_entity_poly.type
_entity_poly.pdbx_seq_one_letter_code
_entity_poly.pdbx_strand_id
1 'polypeptide(L)'
;MTEGTVLAERIADQRAGVGDPRALLGELRRALVLVPLDGGGLWTAESGGVRWVCGFTDEAALARFAQARSSLDAGGGTGHTADAGRPWEFAELRGARLLDEIVPAMGVPAGVAVNIADPDGSMLFPPVTGIVPDAAAVDRVDADAPAVAPAHSEGQGR
;
A
#
# COMPACT_ATOMS: atom_id res chain seq x y z
N MET A 1 -5.27 -16.49 -17.35
CA MET A 1 -4.42 -15.58 -16.59
C MET A 1 -5.28 -14.67 -15.73
N THR A 2 -5.00 -14.59 -14.46
CA THR A 2 -5.80 -13.75 -13.56
C THR A 2 -5.27 -12.32 -13.56
N GLU A 3 -6.10 -11.42 -13.10
CA GLU A 3 -5.69 -10.02 -12.99
C GLU A 3 -4.49 -9.85 -12.06
N GLY A 4 -4.43 -10.66 -11.01
CA GLY A 4 -3.28 -10.63 -10.11
C GLY A 4 -1.99 -11.05 -10.77
N THR A 5 -2.06 -12.02 -11.69
CA THR A 5 -0.88 -12.46 -12.43
C THR A 5 -0.35 -11.34 -13.33
N VAL A 6 -1.24 -10.63 -14.01
CA VAL A 6 -0.83 -9.52 -14.87
C VAL A 6 -0.19 -8.41 -14.02
N LEU A 7 -0.78 -8.10 -12.88
CA LEU A 7 -0.20 -7.10 -11.98
C LEU A 7 1.20 -7.51 -11.53
N ALA A 8 1.38 -8.78 -11.14
CA ALA A 8 2.68 -9.27 -10.71
C ALA A 8 3.72 -9.15 -11.82
N GLU A 9 3.34 -9.42 -13.07
CA GLU A 9 4.23 -9.26 -14.21
C GLU A 9 4.62 -7.80 -14.42
N ARG A 10 3.66 -6.88 -14.29
CA ARG A 10 3.96 -5.46 -14.42
C ARG A 10 4.91 -4.97 -13.33
N ILE A 11 4.74 -5.49 -12.12
CA ILE A 11 5.65 -5.17 -11.03
C ILE A 11 7.06 -5.66 -11.37
N ALA A 12 7.17 -6.88 -11.87
CA ALA A 12 8.46 -7.45 -12.24
C ALA A 12 9.14 -6.61 -13.33
N ASP A 13 8.39 -6.19 -14.35
CA ASP A 13 8.93 -5.34 -15.40
C ASP A 13 9.42 -4.01 -14.84
N GLN A 14 8.66 -3.41 -13.96
CA GLN A 14 9.04 -2.12 -13.35
C GLN A 14 10.31 -2.27 -12.54
N ARG A 15 10.44 -3.34 -11.76
CA ARG A 15 11.63 -3.59 -10.95
C ARG A 15 12.85 -3.90 -11.81
N ALA A 16 12.63 -4.50 -12.98
CA ALA A 16 13.71 -4.76 -13.93
C ALA A 16 14.11 -3.53 -14.74
N GLY A 17 13.40 -2.41 -14.57
CA GLY A 17 13.73 -1.17 -15.27
C GLY A 17 13.18 -1.10 -16.68
N VAL A 18 12.32 -2.03 -17.07
CA VAL A 18 11.75 -2.06 -18.43
C VAL A 18 10.25 -1.80 -18.41
N GLY A 19 9.68 -1.48 -17.25
CA GLY A 19 8.26 -1.25 -17.11
C GLY A 19 7.84 0.16 -17.39
N ASP A 20 6.53 0.33 -17.52
CA ASP A 20 5.91 1.64 -17.67
C ASP A 20 5.08 1.92 -16.41
N PRO A 21 5.43 2.96 -15.63
CA PRO A 21 4.71 3.25 -14.39
C PRO A 21 3.21 3.49 -14.59
N ARG A 22 2.82 4.09 -15.71
CA ARG A 22 1.40 4.32 -15.97
C ARG A 22 0.66 3.02 -16.23
N ALA A 23 1.29 2.11 -16.98
CA ALA A 23 0.69 0.80 -17.26
C ALA A 23 0.59 -0.01 -15.96
N LEU A 24 1.62 0.09 -15.11
CA LEU A 24 1.61 -0.60 -13.82
C LEU A 24 0.46 -0.07 -12.95
N LEU A 25 0.33 1.25 -12.84
CA LEU A 25 -0.74 1.83 -12.04
C LEU A 25 -2.11 1.44 -12.59
N GLY A 26 -2.27 1.50 -13.91
CA GLY A 26 -3.52 1.08 -14.54
C GLY A 26 -3.86 -0.38 -14.24
N GLU A 27 -2.85 -1.23 -14.22
CA GLU A 27 -3.07 -2.63 -13.91
C GLU A 27 -3.46 -2.82 -12.44
N LEU A 28 -2.80 -2.10 -11.52
CA LEU A 28 -3.21 -2.14 -10.13
C LEU A 28 -4.66 -1.71 -9.96
N ARG A 29 -5.05 -0.64 -10.64
CA ARG A 29 -6.42 -0.13 -10.51
C ARG A 29 -7.46 -1.14 -10.98
N ARG A 30 -7.13 -1.94 -11.98
CA ARG A 30 -8.06 -2.96 -12.50
C ARG A 30 -8.04 -4.25 -11.69
N ALA A 31 -6.94 -4.55 -11.04
CA ALA A 31 -6.75 -5.84 -10.39
C ALA A 31 -7.57 -5.97 -9.12
N LEU A 32 -8.00 -7.19 -8.83
CA LEU A 32 -8.52 -7.55 -7.52
C LEU A 32 -7.34 -8.00 -6.69
N VAL A 33 -7.12 -7.33 -5.58
CA VAL A 33 -6.04 -7.71 -4.66
C VAL A 33 -6.63 -8.20 -3.37
N LEU A 34 -5.92 -9.09 -2.71
CA LEU A 34 -6.33 -9.67 -1.44
C LEU A 34 -5.78 -8.79 -0.32
N VAL A 35 -6.65 -8.27 0.53
CA VAL A 35 -6.23 -7.40 1.63
C VAL A 35 -6.56 -8.09 2.94
N PRO A 36 -5.56 -8.36 3.79
CA PRO A 36 -5.81 -9.06 5.04
C PRO A 36 -6.70 -8.25 5.97
N LEU A 37 -7.51 -8.96 6.75
CA LEU A 37 -8.43 -8.37 7.71
C LEU A 37 -7.93 -8.61 9.13
N ASP A 38 -8.18 -7.65 9.99
CA ASP A 38 -7.83 -7.78 11.40
C ASP A 38 -8.87 -7.00 12.20
N GLY A 39 -9.54 -7.70 13.12
CA GLY A 39 -10.51 -7.06 13.99
C GLY A 39 -11.69 -6.44 13.27
N GLY A 40 -12.07 -7.01 12.13
CA GLY A 40 -13.21 -6.52 11.37
C GLY A 40 -12.91 -5.42 10.39
N GLY A 41 -11.64 -5.00 10.30
CA GLY A 41 -11.21 -3.97 9.35
C GLY A 41 -10.01 -4.44 8.56
N LEU A 42 -9.55 -3.59 7.64
CA LEU A 42 -8.36 -3.91 6.86
C LEU A 42 -7.12 -3.79 7.74
N TRP A 43 -6.22 -4.76 7.61
CA TRP A 43 -4.92 -4.68 8.28
C TRP A 43 -4.05 -3.65 7.58
N THR A 44 -3.41 -2.79 8.36
CA THR A 44 -2.51 -1.78 7.81
C THR A 44 -1.21 -1.77 8.61
N ALA A 45 -0.16 -1.28 7.98
CA ALA A 45 1.12 -1.06 8.63
C ALA A 45 1.47 0.42 8.54
N GLU A 46 2.31 0.89 9.44
CA GLU A 46 2.74 2.28 9.41
C GLU A 46 4.25 2.33 9.26
N SER A 47 4.72 3.13 8.33
CA SER A 47 6.15 3.27 8.08
C SER A 47 6.40 4.62 7.44
N GLY A 48 7.38 5.35 7.98
CA GLY A 48 7.78 6.62 7.40
C GLY A 48 6.70 7.69 7.43
N GLY A 49 5.78 7.61 8.39
CA GLY A 49 4.67 8.55 8.46
C GLY A 49 3.53 8.26 7.51
N VAL A 50 3.58 7.13 6.83
CA VAL A 50 2.55 6.72 5.88
C VAL A 50 1.92 5.43 6.37
N ARG A 51 0.60 5.36 6.31
CA ARG A 51 -0.13 4.15 6.62
C ARG A 51 -0.29 3.34 5.34
N TRP A 52 0.10 2.09 5.38
CA TRP A 52 0.13 1.24 4.20
C TRP A 52 -0.96 0.18 4.28
N VAL A 53 -1.85 0.18 3.28
CA VAL A 53 -2.78 -0.93 3.06
C VAL A 53 -2.01 -1.96 2.26
N CYS A 54 -1.97 -3.18 2.75
CA CYS A 54 -1.20 -4.22 2.09
C CYS A 54 -2.12 -5.08 1.24
N GLY A 55 -1.79 -5.20 -0.04
CA GLY A 55 -2.53 -6.01 -0.99
C GLY A 55 -1.66 -7.10 -1.56
N PHE A 56 -2.27 -8.22 -1.90
CA PHE A 56 -1.55 -9.38 -2.44
C PHE A 56 -2.21 -9.82 -3.72
N THR A 57 -1.38 -10.20 -4.69
CA THR A 57 -1.87 -10.55 -6.04
C THR A 57 -2.54 -11.91 -6.07
N ASP A 58 -2.21 -12.79 -5.13
CA ASP A 58 -2.81 -14.12 -5.05
C ASP A 58 -2.68 -14.67 -3.63
N GLU A 59 -3.29 -15.83 -3.40
CA GLU A 59 -3.29 -16.43 -2.07
C GLU A 59 -1.90 -16.90 -1.66
N ALA A 60 -1.05 -17.28 -2.61
CA ALA A 60 0.31 -17.69 -2.29
C ALA A 60 1.11 -16.50 -1.74
N ALA A 61 0.95 -15.32 -2.32
CA ALA A 61 1.61 -14.12 -1.82
C ALA A 61 1.11 -13.75 -0.42
N LEU A 62 -0.20 -13.88 -0.20
CA LEU A 62 -0.77 -13.64 1.12
C LEU A 62 -0.25 -14.66 2.14
N ALA A 63 -0.13 -15.92 1.73
CA ALA A 63 0.38 -16.95 2.63
C ALA A 63 1.83 -16.68 3.04
N ARG A 64 2.66 -16.20 2.12
CA ARG A 64 4.04 -15.81 2.47
C ARG A 64 4.06 -14.70 3.52
N PHE A 65 3.17 -13.74 3.38
CA PHE A 65 3.04 -12.67 4.36
C PHE A 65 2.60 -13.22 5.72
N ALA A 66 1.62 -14.11 5.73
CA ALA A 66 1.13 -14.69 6.98
C ALA A 66 2.23 -15.47 7.68
N GLN A 67 3.03 -16.23 6.92
CA GLN A 67 4.16 -16.97 7.49
C GLN A 67 5.22 -16.03 8.06
N ALA A 68 5.53 -14.97 7.34
CA ALA A 68 6.52 -14.00 7.81
C ALA A 68 6.05 -13.34 9.11
N ARG A 69 4.77 -13.00 9.20
CA ARG A 69 4.20 -12.42 10.42
C ARG A 69 4.26 -13.40 11.59
N SER A 70 3.88 -14.64 11.34
CA SER A 70 3.90 -15.66 12.39
C SER A 70 5.30 -15.89 12.92
N SER A 71 6.29 -15.86 12.05
CA SER A 71 7.69 -16.03 12.47
C SER A 71 8.16 -14.88 13.33
N LEU A 72 7.76 -13.66 12.99
CA LEU A 72 8.12 -12.49 13.79
C LEU A 72 7.43 -12.50 15.16
N ASP A 73 6.16 -12.86 15.18
CA ASP A 73 5.40 -12.92 16.42
C ASP A 73 5.97 -13.99 17.35
N ALA A 74 6.35 -15.13 16.80
CA ALA A 74 6.95 -16.20 17.59
C ALA A 74 8.29 -15.78 18.19
N GLY A 75 9.04 -14.97 17.48
CA GLY A 75 10.32 -14.46 17.99
C GLY A 75 10.17 -13.32 18.96
N GLY A 76 9.08 -12.56 18.86
CA GLY A 76 8.87 -11.37 19.67
C GLY A 76 8.17 -11.59 20.99
N GLY A 77 7.52 -12.70 21.16
CA GLY A 77 6.89 -13.04 22.44
C GLY A 77 5.68 -12.20 22.82
N THR A 78 5.28 -11.29 21.98
CA THR A 78 4.12 -10.47 22.25
C THR A 78 3.20 -10.56 21.09
N GLY A 79 2.13 -11.18 21.19
CA GLY A 79 1.31 -11.17 20.06
C GLY A 79 0.15 -12.11 20.19
N HIS A 80 -0.59 -12.10 19.18
CA HIS A 80 -1.79 -12.91 19.09
C HIS A 80 -1.38 -14.30 18.66
N THR A 81 -0.69 -14.99 19.53
CA THR A 81 -0.20 -16.33 19.22
C THR A 81 -1.35 -17.31 19.02
N ALA A 82 -2.52 -16.94 19.51
CA ALA A 82 -3.68 -17.80 19.35
C ALA A 82 -4.06 -18.01 17.89
N ASP A 83 -3.66 -17.10 17.03
CA ASP A 83 -4.00 -17.18 15.63
C ASP A 83 -2.86 -17.72 14.77
N ALA A 84 -1.75 -18.09 15.39
CA ALA A 84 -0.66 -18.70 14.65
C ALA A 84 -1.14 -20.01 14.03
N GLY A 85 -1.03 -20.11 12.74
CA GLY A 85 -1.48 -21.30 12.03
C GLY A 85 -2.87 -21.20 11.42
N ARG A 86 -3.63 -20.16 11.77
CA ARG A 86 -4.91 -19.93 11.11
C ARG A 86 -4.67 -19.10 9.84
N PRO A 87 -5.38 -19.43 8.75
CA PRO A 87 -5.28 -18.58 7.57
C PRO A 87 -5.81 -17.20 7.89
N TRP A 88 -5.17 -16.20 7.33
CA TRP A 88 -5.66 -14.84 7.46
C TRP A 88 -6.96 -14.69 6.65
N GLU A 89 -7.93 -14.05 7.27
CA GLU A 89 -9.09 -13.60 6.51
C GLU A 89 -8.69 -12.44 5.63
N PHE A 90 -9.33 -12.34 4.47
CA PHE A 90 -9.01 -11.27 3.54
C PHE A 90 -10.26 -10.84 2.78
N ALA A 91 -10.21 -9.62 2.28
CA ALA A 91 -11.21 -9.09 1.35
C ALA A 91 -10.56 -8.99 -0.02
N GLU A 92 -11.35 -9.24 -1.06
CA GLU A 92 -10.91 -8.98 -2.43
C GLU A 92 -11.39 -7.59 -2.83
N LEU A 93 -10.46 -6.71 -3.11
CA LEU A 93 -10.78 -5.33 -3.42
C LEU A 93 -10.07 -4.90 -4.69
N ARG A 94 -10.77 -4.12 -5.51
CA ARG A 94 -10.13 -3.54 -6.67
C ARG A 94 -9.13 -2.48 -6.24
N GLY A 95 -7.99 -2.44 -6.93
CA GLY A 95 -6.99 -1.43 -6.63
C GLY A 95 -7.53 -0.02 -6.75
N ALA A 96 -8.39 0.23 -7.74
CA ALA A 96 -9.01 1.54 -7.87
C ALA A 96 -9.79 1.93 -6.62
N ARG A 97 -10.49 0.98 -6.03
CA ARG A 97 -11.23 1.26 -4.81
C ARG A 97 -10.30 1.57 -3.64
N LEU A 98 -9.19 0.85 -3.56
CA LEU A 98 -8.20 1.14 -2.52
C LEU A 98 -7.66 2.55 -2.66
N LEU A 99 -7.31 2.95 -3.88
CA LEU A 99 -6.67 4.24 -4.12
C LEU A 99 -7.64 5.42 -4.06
N ASP A 100 -8.87 5.24 -4.53
CA ASP A 100 -9.81 6.35 -4.70
C ASP A 100 -10.79 6.50 -3.55
N GLU A 101 -11.04 5.43 -2.78
CA GLU A 101 -12.05 5.45 -1.73
C GLU A 101 -11.45 5.16 -0.36
N ILE A 102 -10.72 4.06 -0.24
CA ILE A 102 -10.28 3.58 1.07
C ILE A 102 -9.13 4.45 1.59
N VAL A 103 -8.11 4.67 0.77
CA VAL A 103 -6.98 5.50 1.17
C VAL A 103 -7.43 6.92 1.55
N PRO A 104 -8.23 7.59 0.72
CA PRO A 104 -8.69 8.94 1.11
C PRO A 104 -9.53 8.97 2.37
N ALA A 105 -10.28 7.91 2.64
CA ALA A 105 -11.15 7.86 3.82
C ALA A 105 -10.38 7.69 5.12
N MET A 106 -9.10 7.33 5.06
CA MET A 106 -8.31 7.13 6.27
C MET A 106 -7.98 8.42 7.00
N GLY A 107 -8.01 9.56 6.31
CA GLY A 107 -7.76 10.84 6.95
C GLY A 107 -6.31 11.09 7.34
N VAL A 108 -5.40 10.22 6.95
CA VAL A 108 -3.95 10.34 7.19
C VAL A 108 -3.26 9.97 5.89
N PRO A 109 -1.98 10.36 5.70
CA PRO A 109 -1.25 9.92 4.51
C PRO A 109 -1.24 8.40 4.45
N ALA A 110 -1.74 7.84 3.36
CA ALA A 110 -1.87 6.40 3.22
C ALA A 110 -1.62 5.98 1.78
N GLY A 111 -1.00 4.83 1.62
CA GLY A 111 -0.72 4.27 0.30
C GLY A 111 -1.00 2.79 0.27
N VAL A 112 -0.64 2.14 -0.84
CA VAL A 112 -0.85 0.71 -1.02
C VAL A 112 0.51 0.03 -1.22
N ALA A 113 0.74 -1.04 -0.47
CA ALA A 113 1.93 -1.86 -0.61
C ALA A 113 1.50 -3.22 -1.15
N VAL A 114 2.09 -3.64 -2.27
CA VAL A 114 1.71 -4.89 -2.92
C VAL A 114 2.80 -5.92 -2.70
N ASN A 115 2.40 -7.12 -2.27
CA ASN A 115 3.29 -8.29 -2.12
C ASN A 115 4.52 -8.00 -1.24
N ILE A 116 4.30 -7.38 -0.09
CA ILE A 116 5.41 -6.90 0.76
C ILE A 116 6.27 -8.02 1.33
N ALA A 117 5.77 -9.25 1.35
CA ALA A 117 6.56 -10.39 1.83
C ALA A 117 7.41 -11.01 0.72
N ASP A 118 7.34 -10.47 -0.47
CA ASP A 118 8.07 -10.99 -1.63
C ASP A 118 9.16 -9.98 -2.01
N PRO A 119 10.42 -10.26 -1.67
CA PRO A 119 11.48 -9.26 -1.89
C PRO A 119 11.66 -8.87 -3.35
N ASP A 120 11.34 -9.77 -4.28
CA ASP A 120 11.52 -9.48 -5.70
C ASP A 120 10.23 -9.06 -6.39
N GLY A 121 9.10 -9.19 -5.72
CA GLY A 121 7.80 -8.90 -6.32
C GLY A 121 7.00 -7.81 -5.62
N SER A 122 7.61 -7.11 -4.67
CA SER A 122 6.90 -6.06 -3.94
C SER A 122 6.95 -4.73 -4.67
N MET A 123 5.93 -3.91 -4.45
CA MET A 123 5.88 -2.57 -5.02
C MET A 123 5.06 -1.67 -4.10
N LEU A 124 5.56 -0.47 -3.89
CA LEU A 124 4.87 0.54 -3.08
C LEU A 124 4.22 1.58 -3.97
N PHE A 125 2.98 1.93 -3.65
CA PHE A 125 2.23 2.97 -4.33
C PHE A 125 1.95 4.06 -3.30
N PRO A 126 2.85 5.06 -3.19
CA PRO A 126 2.73 6.07 -2.15
C PRO A 126 1.58 7.05 -2.42
N PRO A 127 1.17 7.81 -1.40
CA PRO A 127 0.07 8.78 -1.56
C PRO A 127 0.56 10.06 -2.23
N VAL A 128 0.83 9.97 -3.52
CA VAL A 128 1.31 11.12 -4.29
C VAL A 128 0.35 11.39 -5.45
N THR A 129 0.44 12.59 -6.00
CA THR A 129 -0.41 12.97 -7.14
C THR A 129 -0.20 12.00 -8.28
N GLY A 130 -1.28 11.65 -8.94
CA GLY A 130 -1.25 10.66 -10.01
C GLY A 130 -1.52 9.25 -9.55
N ILE A 131 -1.28 8.93 -8.28
CA ILE A 131 -1.56 7.60 -7.72
C ILE A 131 -2.83 7.63 -6.90
N VAL A 132 -2.96 8.62 -6.01
CA VAL A 132 -4.18 8.82 -5.21
C VAL A 132 -4.83 10.12 -5.62
N PRO A 133 -6.09 10.36 -5.24
CA PRO A 133 -6.73 11.65 -5.53
C PRO A 133 -5.94 12.79 -4.93
N ASP A 134 -5.96 13.94 -5.58
CA ASP A 134 -5.17 15.10 -5.16
C ASP A 134 -5.42 15.46 -3.70
N ALA A 135 -6.65 15.33 -3.23
CA ALA A 135 -6.96 15.66 -1.85
C ALA A 135 -6.25 14.76 -0.85
N ALA A 136 -5.87 13.56 -1.26
CA ALA A 136 -5.18 12.59 -0.39
C ALA A 136 -3.68 12.57 -0.65
N ALA A 137 -3.18 13.31 -1.63
CA ALA A 137 -1.77 13.29 -2.01
C ALA A 137 -0.96 14.21 -1.09
N VAL A 138 0.21 13.71 -0.65
CA VAL A 138 1.07 14.49 0.25
C VAL A 138 1.93 15.48 -0.50
N ASP A 139 2.10 15.27 -1.81
CA ASP A 139 2.94 16.13 -2.64
C ASP A 139 2.14 17.08 -3.51
N ARG A 140 0.84 17.21 -3.25
CA ARG A 140 0.03 18.09 -4.08
C ARG A 140 0.49 19.53 -3.88
N VAL A 141 0.51 20.26 -4.98
CA VAL A 141 0.76 21.70 -4.93
C VAL A 141 -0.60 22.36 -4.83
N ASP A 142 -0.87 22.94 -3.69
CA ASP A 142 -2.13 23.61 -3.48
C ASP A 142 -1.98 25.04 -3.98
N ALA A 143 -2.67 25.35 -5.05
CA ALA A 143 -2.55 26.67 -5.67
C ALA A 143 -3.00 27.79 -4.74
N ASP A 144 -3.82 27.47 -3.77
CA ASP A 144 -4.28 28.44 -2.78
C ASP A 144 -3.44 28.45 -1.52
N ALA A 145 -2.53 27.52 -1.40
CA ALA A 145 -1.67 27.49 -0.25
C ALA A 145 -0.68 28.63 -0.36
N PRO A 146 -0.63 29.50 0.58
CA PRO A 146 0.48 30.43 0.63
C PRO A 146 1.66 29.57 0.88
N ALA A 147 2.31 29.42 -0.05
CA ALA A 147 3.47 28.67 0.01
C ALA A 147 3.93 28.56 1.41
N VAL A 148 3.56 27.91 1.90
CA VAL A 148 3.90 27.75 2.95
C VAL A 148 5.00 28.03 3.48
N ALA A 149 5.03 28.31 3.54
CA ALA A 149 5.64 28.55 3.91
C ALA A 149 6.57 28.52 4.24
N PRO A 150 6.85 28.65 4.17
CA PRO A 150 7.45 28.71 4.49
C PRO A 150 7.87 29.08 5.14
N ALA A 151 8.04 29.03 5.36
CA ALA A 151 8.23 29.60 5.75
C ALA A 151 8.63 29.93 6.27
N HIS A 152 8.73 29.91 6.38
CA HIS A 152 9.01 30.49 6.63
C HIS A 152 9.51 30.93 6.91
N SER A 153 9.84 30.82 6.99
CA SER A 153 10.15 31.52 7.09
C SER A 153 10.47 32.10 7.30
N GLU A 154 10.55 32.26 7.46
CA GLU A 154 10.69 33.08 7.49
C GLU A 154 11.13 33.65 7.89
N GLY A 155 11.37 33.73 8.03
CA GLY A 155 11.59 34.32 8.35
C GLY A 155 12.09 34.83 8.67
N GLN A 156 12.28 35.06 8.90
CA GLN A 156 12.57 35.70 9.08
C GLN A 156 13.13 36.51 9.23
N GLY A 157 13.24 36.79 9.34
CA GLY A 157 13.59 37.51 9.53
C GLY A 157 13.99 38.35 9.54
N ARG A 158 14.16 38.88 9.73
CA ARG A 158 14.38 39.61 9.91
C ARG A 158 14.60 40.13 10.00
#